data_19fe65376ddd1c50609af0b9e15b8ee1
#
_entry.id   19fe65376ddd1c50609af0b9e15b8ee1
#
_cell.length_a   1.000
_cell.length_b   1.000
_cell.length_c   1.000
_cell.angle_alpha   90.00
_cell.angle_beta   90.00
_cell.angle_gamma   90.00
#
_symmetry.space_group_name_H-M   'P 1'
#
loop_
_entity.id
_entity.type
_entity.pdbx_description
1 polymer ?
#
loop_
_entity_poly.entity_id
_entity_poly.type
_entity_poly.pdbx_seq_one_letter_code
_entity_poly.pdbx_strand_id
1 'polypeptide(L)'
;MIYRDFQGEKLSALGFGTMRLPVIGGDYSRIDEKAAAEMFDYAISHGVNYFDTAWGYHDGESENAVGRILSAYPRSSFHLASKFPGYDLSNMGKAEEIFEAQLKKCGVDHFDFYLFHNVCEMNIDAYLNEEKYGTYAYLMKQKAAGRIRHLGFSAHGSYQVVKRFLEKYGKDMEFCQLQINYVDWEFQSANKKVELLREWGIPVWVMEPLRGGKLASLSPDNEAKLRAMRPDEPVPAWAFRFVMGIPDVKMILSGMSDF
;
A
#
# COMPACT_ATOMS: atom_id res chain seq x y z
N MET A 1 19.23 -5.29 1.60
CA MET A 1 17.96 -4.83 0.95
C MET A 1 18.21 -4.51 -0.51
N ILE A 2 17.23 -4.78 -1.41
CA ILE A 2 17.23 -4.30 -2.79
C ILE A 2 16.51 -2.96 -2.80
N TYR A 3 17.08 -1.96 -3.49
CA TYR A 3 16.45 -0.66 -3.67
C TYR A 3 16.10 -0.44 -5.15
N ARG A 4 15.02 0.29 -5.39
CA ARG A 4 14.56 0.69 -6.71
C ARG A 4 14.41 2.21 -6.77
N ASP A 5 14.83 2.79 -7.88
CA ASP A 5 14.69 4.25 -8.07
C ASP A 5 13.26 4.61 -8.47
N PHE A 6 12.74 5.64 -7.80
CA PHE A 6 11.46 6.25 -8.11
C PHE A 6 11.58 7.76 -7.98
N GLN A 7 11.55 8.47 -9.10
CA GLN A 7 11.61 9.94 -9.18
C GLN A 7 12.77 10.57 -8.38
N GLY A 8 13.92 9.91 -8.36
CA GLY A 8 15.10 10.36 -7.64
C GLY A 8 15.21 9.86 -6.19
N GLU A 9 14.22 9.17 -5.70
CA GLU A 9 14.24 8.54 -4.37
C GLU A 9 14.60 7.05 -4.48
N LYS A 10 15.36 6.55 -3.51
CA LYS A 10 15.70 5.12 -3.39
C LYS A 10 14.75 4.44 -2.42
N LEU A 11 13.79 3.70 -2.95
CA LEU A 11 12.82 2.96 -2.16
C LEU A 11 13.26 1.51 -1.98
N SER A 12 13.13 0.96 -0.77
CA SER A 12 13.29 -0.48 -0.55
C SER A 12 12.26 -1.25 -1.37
N ALA A 13 12.68 -2.33 -2.04
CA ALA A 13 11.77 -3.16 -2.84
C ALA A 13 10.71 -3.86 -1.98
N LEU A 14 10.98 -4.00 -0.67
CA LEU A 14 10.02 -4.43 0.34
C LEU A 14 9.56 -3.22 1.14
N GLY A 15 8.24 -2.99 1.16
CA GLY A 15 7.57 -2.01 2.02
C GLY A 15 6.88 -2.70 3.20
N PHE A 16 6.87 -2.05 4.35
CA PHE A 16 6.21 -2.53 5.56
C PHE A 16 4.74 -2.09 5.57
N GLY A 17 3.81 -3.04 5.35
CA GLY A 17 2.38 -2.80 5.47
C GLY A 17 1.88 -2.96 6.90
N THR A 18 1.10 -2.02 7.40
CA THR A 18 0.67 -1.98 8.80
C THR A 18 -0.77 -2.44 9.05
N MET A 19 -1.41 -3.06 8.05
CA MET A 19 -2.78 -3.60 8.20
C MET A 19 -2.84 -4.82 9.13
N ARG A 20 -1.71 -5.47 9.42
CA ARG A 20 -1.63 -6.72 10.18
C ARG A 20 -0.57 -6.65 11.28
N LEU A 21 -0.48 -5.51 11.96
CA LEU A 21 0.41 -5.39 13.14
C LEU A 21 0.00 -6.39 14.21
N PRO A 22 0.93 -6.84 15.07
CA PRO A 22 0.62 -7.71 16.20
C PRO A 22 -0.42 -7.05 17.11
N VAL A 23 -1.34 -7.87 17.65
CA VAL A 23 -2.44 -7.40 18.49
C VAL A 23 -2.50 -8.16 19.80
N ILE A 24 -3.02 -7.52 20.85
CA ILE A 24 -3.16 -8.09 22.18
C ILE A 24 -4.49 -8.84 22.30
N GLY A 25 -4.40 -10.13 22.63
CA GLY A 25 -5.58 -10.94 22.91
C GLY A 25 -6.49 -11.19 21.70
N GLY A 26 -5.98 -11.02 20.46
CA GLY A 26 -6.77 -11.17 19.24
C GLY A 26 -7.71 -10.00 18.95
N ASP A 27 -7.67 -8.93 19.73
CA ASP A 27 -8.45 -7.72 19.51
C ASP A 27 -7.77 -6.85 18.46
N TYR A 28 -8.42 -6.72 17.29
CA TYR A 28 -7.86 -6.02 16.13
C TYR A 28 -7.55 -4.53 16.41
N SER A 29 -8.29 -3.88 17.29
CA SER A 29 -8.07 -2.48 17.67
C SER A 29 -6.92 -2.29 18.66
N ARG A 30 -6.47 -3.36 19.32
CA ARG A 30 -5.45 -3.31 20.37
C ARG A 30 -4.10 -3.76 19.84
N ILE A 31 -3.38 -2.85 19.20
CA ILE A 31 -2.04 -3.12 18.68
C ILE A 31 -1.08 -3.39 19.85
N ASP A 32 -0.29 -4.46 19.76
CA ASP A 32 0.89 -4.66 20.61
C ASP A 32 2.02 -3.76 20.10
N GLU A 33 2.03 -2.52 20.58
CA GLU A 33 2.99 -1.52 20.10
C GLU A 33 4.44 -1.89 20.44
N LYS A 34 4.67 -2.66 21.50
CA LYS A 34 6.02 -3.13 21.82
C LYS A 34 6.51 -4.11 20.77
N ALA A 35 5.72 -5.14 20.47
CA ALA A 35 6.06 -6.11 19.43
C ALA A 35 6.16 -5.44 18.04
N ALA A 36 5.23 -4.52 17.73
CA ALA A 36 5.28 -3.76 16.50
C ALA A 36 6.56 -2.91 16.38
N ALA A 37 6.97 -2.22 17.46
CA ALA A 37 8.20 -1.42 17.48
C ALA A 37 9.45 -2.29 17.24
N GLU A 38 9.52 -3.47 17.86
CA GLU A 38 10.62 -4.43 17.63
C GLU A 38 10.68 -4.86 16.15
N MET A 39 9.53 -5.09 15.50
CA MET A 39 9.46 -5.43 14.08
C MET A 39 9.88 -4.26 13.19
N PHE A 40 9.49 -3.02 13.53
CA PHE A 40 9.92 -1.83 12.79
C PHE A 40 11.44 -1.61 12.90
N ASP A 41 11.99 -1.76 14.10
CA ASP A 41 13.43 -1.65 14.33
C ASP A 41 14.20 -2.69 13.50
N TYR A 42 13.73 -3.93 13.51
CA TYR A 42 14.29 -4.99 12.68
C TYR A 42 14.21 -4.65 11.19
N ALA A 43 13.06 -4.22 10.70
CA ALA A 43 12.86 -3.86 9.30
C ALA A 43 13.76 -2.69 8.86
N ILE A 44 13.83 -1.62 9.66
CA ILE A 44 14.66 -0.44 9.41
C ILE A 44 16.15 -0.82 9.42
N SER A 45 16.61 -1.58 10.42
CA SER A 45 18.00 -2.03 10.50
C SER A 45 18.40 -2.93 9.33
N HIS A 46 17.45 -3.59 8.68
CA HIS A 46 17.66 -4.38 7.45
C HIS A 46 17.39 -3.59 6.16
N GLY A 47 17.17 -2.29 6.27
CA GLY A 47 17.10 -1.37 5.14
C GLY A 47 15.71 -1.17 4.53
N VAL A 48 14.63 -1.58 5.21
CA VAL A 48 13.28 -1.16 4.83
C VAL A 48 13.12 0.32 5.15
N ASN A 49 12.68 1.11 4.18
CA ASN A 49 12.50 2.55 4.34
C ASN A 49 11.13 3.06 3.90
N TYR A 50 10.15 2.18 3.66
CA TYR A 50 8.79 2.54 3.27
C TYR A 50 7.78 1.87 4.18
N PHE A 51 6.88 2.67 4.77
CA PHE A 51 5.84 2.25 5.70
C PHE A 51 4.47 2.67 5.18
N ASP A 52 3.54 1.72 5.12
CA ASP A 52 2.20 1.91 4.54
C ASP A 52 1.13 1.71 5.61
N THR A 53 0.39 2.77 5.90
CA THR A 53 -0.76 2.75 6.81
C THR A 53 -2.03 3.24 6.11
N ALA A 54 -3.16 3.26 6.82
CA ALA A 54 -4.41 3.83 6.36
C ALA A 54 -5.37 4.13 7.51
N TRP A 55 -6.33 5.04 7.24
CA TRP A 55 -7.34 5.52 8.16
C TRP A 55 -8.07 4.44 8.96
N GLY A 56 -8.51 3.36 8.28
CA GLY A 56 -9.32 2.31 8.89
C GLY A 56 -8.54 1.09 9.39
N TYR A 57 -7.21 1.07 9.27
CA TYR A 57 -6.44 -0.07 9.75
C TYR A 57 -6.47 -0.11 11.27
N HIS A 58 -6.66 -1.33 11.83
CA HIS A 58 -6.80 -1.54 13.27
C HIS A 58 -7.89 -0.64 13.90
N ASP A 59 -9.05 -0.60 13.24
CA ASP A 59 -10.20 0.23 13.66
C ASP A 59 -9.84 1.71 13.89
N GLY A 60 -8.85 2.21 13.13
CA GLY A 60 -8.38 3.59 13.15
C GLY A 60 -7.15 3.84 14.02
N GLU A 61 -6.60 2.81 14.68
CA GLU A 61 -5.45 2.93 15.58
C GLU A 61 -4.09 2.79 14.90
N SER A 62 -4.04 2.25 13.67
CA SER A 62 -2.77 2.03 12.96
C SER A 62 -1.97 3.31 12.77
N GLU A 63 -2.60 4.41 12.34
CA GLU A 63 -1.91 5.69 12.12
C GLU A 63 -1.32 6.25 13.42
N ASN A 64 -2.02 6.11 14.55
CA ASN A 64 -1.54 6.51 15.87
C ASN A 64 -0.32 5.68 16.31
N ALA A 65 -0.38 4.36 16.17
CA ALA A 65 0.70 3.46 16.55
C ALA A 65 1.95 3.68 15.66
N VAL A 66 1.75 3.76 14.33
CA VAL A 66 2.83 4.04 13.38
C VAL A 66 3.51 5.37 13.68
N GLY A 67 2.73 6.42 13.95
CA GLY A 67 3.26 7.74 14.32
C GLY A 67 4.13 7.67 15.58
N ARG A 68 3.65 7.01 16.64
CA ARG A 68 4.42 6.85 17.89
C ARG A 68 5.71 6.05 17.67
N ILE A 69 5.65 4.95 16.94
CA ILE A 69 6.82 4.10 16.68
C ILE A 69 7.84 4.85 15.81
N LEU A 70 7.41 5.44 14.70
CA LEU A 70 8.31 6.14 13.78
C LEU A 70 8.88 7.44 14.34
N SER A 71 8.29 8.02 15.38
CA SER A 71 8.84 9.20 16.05
C SER A 71 10.22 8.98 16.70
N ALA A 72 10.61 7.72 16.91
CA ALA A 72 11.94 7.34 17.40
C ALA A 72 13.03 7.46 16.33
N TYR A 73 12.67 7.65 15.06
CA TYR A 73 13.62 7.67 13.93
C TYR A 73 13.64 9.05 13.27
N PRO A 74 14.79 9.45 12.68
CA PRO A 74 14.84 10.68 11.90
C PRO A 74 13.82 10.68 10.76
N ARG A 75 13.02 11.75 10.62
CA ARG A 75 11.95 11.82 9.60
C ARG A 75 12.48 11.57 8.17
N SER A 76 13.72 11.93 7.89
CA SER A 76 14.39 11.73 6.60
C SER A 76 14.85 10.28 6.35
N SER A 77 14.74 9.38 7.31
CA SER A 77 15.19 8.00 7.18
C SER A 77 14.12 7.03 6.65
N PHE A 78 12.88 7.50 6.53
CA PHE A 78 11.76 6.68 6.07
C PHE A 78 10.78 7.46 5.21
N HIS A 79 10.04 6.74 4.39
CA HIS A 79 8.89 7.22 3.63
C HIS A 79 7.61 6.70 4.26
N LEU A 80 6.66 7.59 4.50
CA LEU A 80 5.37 7.25 5.10
C LEU A 80 4.24 7.45 4.08
N ALA A 81 3.41 6.42 3.95
CA ALA A 81 2.21 6.44 3.13
C ALA A 81 0.94 6.34 3.97
N SER A 82 -0.06 7.18 3.66
CA SER A 82 -1.43 6.99 4.09
C SER A 82 -2.41 7.24 2.95
N LYS A 83 -3.72 7.08 3.21
CA LYS A 83 -4.71 7.00 2.14
C LYS A 83 -6.01 7.69 2.53
N PHE A 84 -6.63 8.41 1.59
CA PHE A 84 -7.97 8.97 1.75
C PHE A 84 -9.02 7.84 1.77
N PRO A 85 -9.82 7.68 2.82
CA PRO A 85 -10.69 6.52 3.03
C PRO A 85 -12.02 6.60 2.26
N GLY A 86 -11.98 6.78 0.94
CA GLY A 86 -13.16 6.89 0.10
C GLY A 86 -13.92 5.56 -0.13
N TYR A 87 -13.48 4.47 0.48
CA TYR A 87 -14.26 3.23 0.56
C TYR A 87 -15.49 3.37 1.46
N ASP A 88 -15.48 4.30 2.39
CA ASP A 88 -16.64 4.75 3.12
C ASP A 88 -17.13 6.07 2.50
N LEU A 89 -18.29 5.99 1.84
CA LEU A 89 -18.87 7.15 1.14
C LEU A 89 -19.22 8.31 2.06
N SER A 90 -19.37 8.08 3.37
CA SER A 90 -19.59 9.14 4.37
C SER A 90 -18.39 10.07 4.54
N ASN A 91 -17.22 9.65 4.08
CA ASN A 91 -15.98 10.42 4.09
C ASN A 91 -15.85 11.36 2.89
N MET A 92 -16.64 11.13 1.84
CA MET A 92 -16.61 11.98 0.65
C MET A 92 -17.00 13.42 1.01
N GLY A 93 -16.21 14.37 0.52
CA GLY A 93 -16.34 15.80 0.89
C GLY A 93 -15.66 16.21 2.18
N LYS A 94 -15.01 15.27 2.90
CA LYS A 94 -14.27 15.57 4.15
C LYS A 94 -12.75 15.43 3.97
N ALA A 95 -12.24 15.64 2.76
CA ALA A 95 -10.83 15.39 2.47
C ALA A 95 -9.89 16.22 3.35
N GLU A 96 -10.23 17.48 3.63
CA GLU A 96 -9.45 18.36 4.50
C GLU A 96 -9.44 17.86 5.95
N GLU A 97 -10.62 17.61 6.53
CA GLU A 97 -10.74 17.13 7.91
C GLU A 97 -9.95 15.84 8.13
N ILE A 98 -10.09 14.89 7.22
CA ILE A 98 -9.44 13.59 7.31
C ILE A 98 -7.93 13.72 7.14
N PHE A 99 -7.46 14.47 6.15
CA PHE A 99 -6.04 14.66 5.90
C PHE A 99 -5.32 15.30 7.08
N GLU A 100 -5.90 16.36 7.67
CA GLU A 100 -5.36 17.01 8.87
C GLU A 100 -5.35 16.06 10.08
N ALA A 101 -6.41 15.27 10.26
CA ALA A 101 -6.47 14.29 11.32
C ALA A 101 -5.40 13.19 11.14
N GLN A 102 -5.15 12.75 9.91
CA GLN A 102 -4.12 11.74 9.60
C GLN A 102 -2.71 12.25 9.87
N LEU A 103 -2.39 13.48 9.47
CA LEU A 103 -1.10 14.11 9.81
C LEU A 103 -0.89 14.17 11.32
N LYS A 104 -1.93 14.56 12.07
CA LYS A 104 -1.90 14.62 13.55
C LYS A 104 -1.71 13.23 14.16
N LYS A 105 -2.43 12.22 13.70
CA LYS A 105 -2.30 10.83 14.17
C LYS A 105 -0.90 10.28 13.93
N CYS A 106 -0.36 10.50 12.73
CA CYS A 106 0.98 10.06 12.37
C CYS A 106 2.11 10.93 12.96
N GLY A 107 1.79 12.09 13.53
CA GLY A 107 2.78 13.02 14.12
C GLY A 107 3.74 13.60 13.07
N VAL A 108 3.27 13.84 11.84
CA VAL A 108 4.08 14.33 10.71
C VAL A 108 3.46 15.58 10.09
N ASP A 109 4.27 16.36 9.39
CA ASP A 109 3.83 17.57 8.66
C ASP A 109 3.51 17.31 7.19
N HIS A 110 3.94 16.16 6.66
CA HIS A 110 3.68 15.74 5.29
C HIS A 110 3.69 14.21 5.18
N PHE A 111 3.00 13.69 4.14
CA PHE A 111 3.15 12.32 3.67
C PHE A 111 4.07 12.27 2.46
N ASP A 112 4.99 11.32 2.44
CA ASP A 112 5.81 11.07 1.25
C ASP A 112 4.94 10.47 0.12
N PHE A 113 4.01 9.58 0.48
CA PHE A 113 3.08 8.94 -0.45
C PHE A 113 1.66 9.07 0.07
N TYR A 114 0.74 9.50 -0.78
CA TYR A 114 -0.67 9.57 -0.41
C TYR A 114 -1.55 9.01 -1.52
N LEU A 115 -2.62 8.28 -1.15
CA LEU A 115 -3.41 7.53 -2.12
C LEU A 115 -4.91 7.82 -2.01
N PHE A 116 -5.59 7.82 -3.17
CA PHE A 116 -7.01 7.51 -3.19
C PHE A 116 -7.19 6.04 -2.81
N HIS A 117 -7.86 5.75 -1.69
CA HIS A 117 -7.92 4.40 -1.12
C HIS A 117 -9.01 3.57 -1.77
N ASN A 118 -8.65 2.35 -2.23
CA ASN A 118 -9.59 1.32 -2.63
C ASN A 118 -10.55 1.74 -3.74
N VAL A 119 -10.01 2.27 -4.84
CA VAL A 119 -10.83 2.59 -6.02
C VAL A 119 -11.49 1.31 -6.53
N CYS A 120 -12.84 1.27 -6.46
CA CYS A 120 -13.64 0.10 -6.79
C CYS A 120 -15.04 0.51 -7.29
N GLU A 121 -15.87 -0.47 -7.63
CA GLU A 121 -17.23 -0.27 -8.16
C GLU A 121 -18.13 0.56 -7.23
N MET A 122 -17.93 0.41 -5.90
CA MET A 122 -18.78 1.08 -4.90
C MET A 122 -18.50 2.58 -4.78
N ASN A 123 -17.32 3.05 -5.15
CA ASN A 123 -16.90 4.42 -4.88
C ASN A 123 -16.39 5.19 -6.09
N ILE A 124 -16.23 4.54 -7.24
CA ILE A 124 -15.69 5.20 -8.43
C ILE A 124 -16.51 6.44 -8.84
N ASP A 125 -17.83 6.37 -8.81
CA ASP A 125 -18.69 7.50 -9.20
C ASP A 125 -18.56 8.67 -8.21
N ALA A 126 -18.34 8.39 -6.93
CA ALA A 126 -18.09 9.41 -5.93
C ALA A 126 -16.70 10.04 -6.11
N TYR A 127 -15.66 9.25 -6.34
CA TYR A 127 -14.32 9.77 -6.65
C TYR A 127 -14.30 10.64 -7.92
N LEU A 128 -15.08 10.28 -8.92
CA LEU A 128 -15.16 11.04 -10.17
C LEU A 128 -16.08 12.29 -10.07
N ASN A 129 -16.86 12.42 -9.00
CA ASN A 129 -17.76 13.57 -8.80
C ASN A 129 -17.04 14.70 -8.05
N GLU A 130 -16.11 15.33 -8.74
CA GLU A 130 -15.27 16.40 -8.18
C GLU A 130 -16.08 17.64 -7.83
N GLU A 131 -17.11 17.98 -8.65
CA GLU A 131 -17.99 19.11 -8.42
C GLU A 131 -18.69 19.03 -7.04
N LYS A 132 -19.08 17.82 -6.63
CA LYS A 132 -19.76 17.60 -5.35
C LYS A 132 -18.81 17.48 -4.16
N TYR A 133 -17.67 16.81 -4.36
CA TYR A 133 -16.84 16.37 -3.23
C TYR A 133 -15.48 17.05 -3.13
N GLY A 134 -14.92 17.57 -4.22
CA GLY A 134 -13.67 18.32 -4.23
C GLY A 134 -12.44 17.56 -3.75
N THR A 135 -12.51 16.21 -3.70
CA THR A 135 -11.44 15.38 -3.13
C THR A 135 -10.15 15.50 -3.91
N TYR A 136 -10.22 15.37 -5.23
CA TYR A 136 -9.03 15.47 -6.07
C TYR A 136 -8.40 16.87 -6.01
N ALA A 137 -9.20 17.93 -6.13
CA ALA A 137 -8.69 19.31 -6.07
C ALA A 137 -8.00 19.59 -4.73
N TYR A 138 -8.57 19.09 -3.62
CA TYR A 138 -7.96 19.23 -2.31
C TYR A 138 -6.60 18.52 -2.25
N LEU A 139 -6.52 17.24 -2.67
CA LEU A 139 -5.26 16.47 -2.62
C LEU A 139 -4.19 17.08 -3.55
N MET A 140 -4.57 17.57 -4.72
CA MET A 140 -3.65 18.28 -5.62
C MET A 140 -3.14 19.59 -5.01
N LYS A 141 -3.98 20.33 -4.27
CA LYS A 141 -3.57 21.50 -3.50
C LYS A 141 -2.53 21.13 -2.42
N GLN A 142 -2.74 20.01 -1.71
CA GLN A 142 -1.77 19.54 -0.70
C GLN A 142 -0.45 19.10 -1.35
N LYS A 143 -0.53 18.48 -2.53
CA LYS A 143 0.67 18.13 -3.32
C LYS A 143 1.44 19.39 -3.74
N ALA A 144 0.76 20.38 -4.28
CA ALA A 144 1.38 21.66 -4.65
C ALA A 144 2.01 22.40 -3.46
N ALA A 145 1.45 22.22 -2.27
CA ALA A 145 1.97 22.77 -1.01
C ALA A 145 3.13 21.94 -0.41
N GLY A 146 3.52 20.82 -1.02
CA GLY A 146 4.57 19.92 -0.52
C GLY A 146 4.16 19.05 0.68
N ARG A 147 2.87 19.04 1.04
CA ARG A 147 2.35 18.21 2.14
C ARG A 147 2.01 16.79 1.69
N ILE A 148 1.93 16.56 0.39
CA ILE A 148 1.97 15.26 -0.27
C ILE A 148 3.11 15.33 -1.28
N ARG A 149 4.10 14.45 -1.17
CA ARG A 149 5.21 14.41 -2.15
C ARG A 149 4.78 13.68 -3.41
N HIS A 150 4.24 12.47 -3.25
CA HIS A 150 3.79 11.61 -4.34
C HIS A 150 2.31 11.24 -4.14
N LEU A 151 1.49 11.54 -5.16
CA LEU A 151 0.06 11.21 -5.15
C LEU A 151 -0.20 10.01 -6.06
N GLY A 152 -0.92 9.03 -5.55
CA GLY A 152 -1.29 7.83 -6.27
C GLY A 152 -2.67 7.31 -5.86
N PHE A 153 -2.95 6.07 -6.19
CA PHE A 153 -4.20 5.42 -5.81
C PHE A 153 -4.00 3.93 -5.55
N SER A 154 -4.89 3.34 -4.74
CA SER A 154 -4.99 1.88 -4.63
C SER A 154 -6.28 1.41 -5.26
N ALA A 155 -6.26 0.24 -5.92
CA ALA A 155 -7.41 -0.27 -6.62
C ALA A 155 -7.67 -1.75 -6.31
N HIS A 156 -8.93 -2.04 -5.98
CA HIS A 156 -9.50 -3.39 -5.93
C HIS A 156 -10.57 -3.60 -7.02
N GLY A 157 -10.97 -2.54 -7.72
CA GLY A 157 -11.97 -2.59 -8.76
C GLY A 157 -11.53 -3.35 -10.02
N SER A 158 -12.49 -3.61 -10.90
CA SER A 158 -12.27 -4.22 -12.20
C SER A 158 -11.38 -3.36 -13.11
N TYR A 159 -10.93 -3.93 -14.22
CA TYR A 159 -10.22 -3.21 -15.27
C TYR A 159 -10.96 -1.93 -15.70
N GLN A 160 -12.28 -2.00 -15.86
CA GLN A 160 -13.09 -0.86 -16.29
C GLN A 160 -13.12 0.28 -15.25
N VAL A 161 -13.13 -0.07 -13.97
CA VAL A 161 -13.06 0.91 -12.88
C VAL A 161 -11.72 1.63 -12.89
N VAL A 162 -10.62 0.87 -12.96
CA VAL A 162 -9.27 1.44 -13.04
C VAL A 162 -9.13 2.34 -14.27
N LYS A 163 -9.62 1.90 -15.42
CA LYS A 163 -9.60 2.69 -16.66
C LYS A 163 -10.35 4.01 -16.51
N ARG A 164 -11.58 3.99 -15.95
CA ARG A 164 -12.38 5.21 -15.71
C ARG A 164 -11.66 6.20 -14.80
N PHE A 165 -10.99 5.69 -13.75
CA PHE A 165 -10.22 6.54 -12.84
C PHE A 165 -9.04 7.19 -13.56
N LEU A 166 -8.30 6.42 -14.34
CA LEU A 166 -7.15 6.89 -15.11
C LEU A 166 -7.55 7.89 -16.20
N GLU A 167 -8.64 7.67 -16.92
CA GLU A 167 -9.15 8.60 -17.93
C GLU A 167 -9.41 10.01 -17.37
N LYS A 168 -9.73 10.12 -16.08
CA LYS A 168 -9.99 11.41 -15.44
C LYS A 168 -8.76 11.98 -14.73
N TYR A 169 -8.02 11.15 -13.98
CA TYR A 169 -6.97 11.61 -13.07
C TYR A 169 -5.58 11.03 -13.35
N GLY A 170 -5.46 10.10 -14.30
CA GLY A 170 -4.24 9.34 -14.53
C GLY A 170 -2.99 10.18 -14.80
N LYS A 171 -3.14 11.37 -15.41
CA LYS A 171 -2.01 12.28 -15.70
C LYS A 171 -1.30 12.79 -14.43
N ASP A 172 -2.00 12.80 -13.31
CA ASP A 172 -1.52 13.34 -12.04
C ASP A 172 -1.20 12.23 -11.03
N MET A 173 -1.43 10.96 -11.41
CA MET A 173 -1.10 9.80 -10.58
C MET A 173 0.30 9.31 -10.88
N GLU A 174 1.12 9.18 -9.84
CA GLU A 174 2.53 8.84 -9.96
C GLU A 174 2.80 7.36 -9.71
N PHE A 175 1.88 6.66 -9.03
CA PHE A 175 1.97 5.23 -8.75
C PHE A 175 0.59 4.64 -8.47
N CYS A 176 0.47 3.32 -8.61
CA CYS A 176 -0.74 2.58 -8.27
C CYS A 176 -0.41 1.41 -7.35
N GLN A 177 -1.13 1.30 -6.24
CA GLN A 177 -1.09 0.14 -5.36
C GLN A 177 -2.14 -0.87 -5.80
N LEU A 178 -1.70 -2.05 -6.27
CA LEU A 178 -2.54 -3.05 -6.90
C LEU A 178 -2.36 -4.43 -6.26
N GLN A 179 -3.47 -5.15 -6.07
CA GLN A 179 -3.43 -6.54 -5.63
C GLN A 179 -2.86 -7.43 -6.72
N ILE A 180 -1.68 -8.01 -6.48
CA ILE A 180 -1.00 -8.91 -7.42
C ILE A 180 -0.37 -10.08 -6.68
N ASN A 181 -0.71 -11.27 -7.14
CA ASN A 181 -0.05 -12.54 -6.84
C ASN A 181 -0.30 -13.49 -8.00
N TYR A 182 0.34 -14.65 -8.01
CA TYR A 182 0.24 -15.58 -9.16
C TYR A 182 -1.18 -16.17 -9.37
N VAL A 183 -2.06 -16.14 -8.34
CA VAL A 183 -3.47 -16.57 -8.49
C VAL A 183 -4.29 -15.43 -9.09
N ASP A 184 -4.17 -14.23 -8.54
CA ASP A 184 -4.97 -13.08 -8.97
C ASP A 184 -4.50 -12.48 -10.29
N TRP A 185 -3.31 -12.90 -10.78
CA TRP A 185 -2.77 -12.49 -12.08
C TRP A 185 -3.77 -12.70 -13.21
N GLU A 186 -4.38 -13.90 -13.24
CA GLU A 186 -5.45 -14.22 -14.19
C GLU A 186 -6.84 -14.02 -13.55
N PHE A 187 -7.04 -14.53 -12.33
CA PHE A 187 -8.35 -14.58 -11.68
C PHE A 187 -9.00 -13.20 -11.52
N GLN A 188 -8.21 -12.17 -11.15
CA GLN A 188 -8.67 -10.79 -11.05
C GLN A 188 -8.21 -9.93 -12.23
N SER A 189 -7.69 -10.55 -13.29
CA SER A 189 -7.12 -9.85 -14.46
C SER A 189 -6.08 -8.78 -14.05
N ALA A 190 -5.25 -9.09 -13.05
CA ALA A 190 -4.20 -8.19 -12.61
C ALA A 190 -3.21 -7.88 -13.74
N ASN A 191 -2.92 -8.87 -14.61
CA ASN A 191 -2.12 -8.71 -15.82
C ASN A 191 -2.62 -7.55 -16.70
N LYS A 192 -3.92 -7.50 -17.01
CA LYS A 192 -4.52 -6.45 -17.84
C LYS A 192 -4.46 -5.07 -17.16
N LYS A 193 -4.62 -5.03 -15.83
CA LYS A 193 -4.51 -3.78 -15.08
C LYS A 193 -3.07 -3.26 -15.07
N VAL A 194 -2.07 -4.16 -14.97
CA VAL A 194 -0.64 -3.80 -15.09
C VAL A 194 -0.32 -3.27 -16.49
N GLU A 195 -0.84 -3.91 -17.55
CA GLU A 195 -0.68 -3.41 -18.92
C GLU A 195 -1.28 -2.02 -19.09
N LEU A 196 -2.49 -1.80 -18.57
CA LEU A 196 -3.12 -0.49 -18.59
C LEU A 196 -2.29 0.58 -17.86
N LEU A 197 -1.78 0.26 -16.66
CA LEU A 197 -0.92 1.18 -15.91
C LEU A 197 0.38 1.50 -16.66
N ARG A 198 0.95 0.52 -17.35
CA ARG A 198 2.14 0.70 -18.20
C ARG A 198 1.86 1.68 -19.35
N GLU A 199 0.70 1.61 -19.99
CA GLU A 199 0.30 2.56 -21.05
C GLU A 199 0.25 4.00 -20.53
N TRP A 200 -0.07 4.18 -19.24
CA TRP A 200 -0.06 5.49 -18.58
C TRP A 200 1.29 5.88 -17.97
N GLY A 201 2.29 5.00 -18.03
CA GLY A 201 3.60 5.21 -17.42
C GLY A 201 3.59 5.17 -15.89
N ILE A 202 2.57 4.53 -15.28
CA ILE A 202 2.36 4.49 -13.84
C ILE A 202 2.94 3.18 -13.28
N PRO A 203 3.98 3.23 -12.44
CA PRO A 203 4.56 2.07 -11.79
C PRO A 203 3.63 1.49 -10.70
N VAL A 204 3.90 0.23 -10.36
CA VAL A 204 3.04 -0.57 -9.49
C VAL A 204 3.71 -0.86 -8.15
N TRP A 205 2.97 -0.59 -7.06
CA TRP A 205 3.19 -1.12 -5.72
C TRP A 205 2.29 -2.33 -5.54
N VAL A 206 2.85 -3.47 -5.21
CA VAL A 206 2.08 -4.70 -5.01
C VAL A 206 1.53 -4.75 -3.60
N MET A 207 0.24 -4.95 -3.45
CA MET A 207 -0.39 -5.37 -2.21
C MET A 207 -0.87 -6.82 -2.31
N GLU A 208 -1.02 -7.50 -1.17
CA GLU A 208 -1.44 -8.89 -1.06
C GLU A 208 -0.59 -9.90 -1.87
N PRO A 209 0.74 -9.85 -1.82
CA PRO A 209 1.59 -10.79 -2.56
C PRO A 209 1.35 -12.24 -2.14
N LEU A 210 0.93 -12.47 -0.89
CA LEU A 210 0.58 -13.77 -0.31
C LEU A 210 -0.93 -13.98 -0.15
N ARG A 211 -1.77 -13.13 -0.74
CA ARG A 211 -3.23 -13.21 -0.69
C ARG A 211 -3.77 -13.40 0.74
N GLY A 212 -3.34 -12.52 1.63
CA GLY A 212 -3.74 -12.60 3.05
C GLY A 212 -3.18 -13.82 3.80
N GLY A 213 -2.03 -14.35 3.37
CA GLY A 213 -1.39 -15.54 3.93
C GLY A 213 -1.81 -16.86 3.28
N LYS A 214 -2.84 -16.87 2.41
CA LYS A 214 -3.32 -18.10 1.74
C LYS A 214 -2.28 -18.74 0.83
N LEU A 215 -1.29 -17.99 0.37
CA LEU A 215 -0.19 -18.47 -0.46
C LEU A 215 1.11 -18.69 0.33
N ALA A 216 1.06 -18.60 1.65
CA ALA A 216 2.20 -18.91 2.51
C ALA A 216 2.42 -20.42 2.70
N SER A 217 1.37 -21.23 2.49
CA SER A 217 1.43 -22.69 2.43
C SER A 217 0.55 -23.18 1.27
N LEU A 218 0.91 -24.31 0.71
CA LEU A 218 0.18 -24.96 -0.39
C LEU A 218 -0.15 -26.42 0.00
N SER A 219 -0.89 -27.11 -0.88
CA SER A 219 -1.07 -28.56 -0.70
C SER A 219 0.28 -29.29 -0.77
N PRO A 220 0.45 -30.43 -0.06
CA PRO A 220 1.73 -31.18 -0.06
C PRO A 220 2.27 -31.47 -1.46
N ASP A 221 1.38 -31.82 -2.41
CA ASP A 221 1.77 -32.11 -3.79
C ASP A 221 2.31 -30.88 -4.52
N ASN A 222 1.75 -29.70 -4.27
CA ASN A 222 2.21 -28.46 -4.86
C ASN A 222 3.51 -27.98 -4.20
N GLU A 223 3.65 -28.11 -2.89
CA GLU A 223 4.93 -27.82 -2.21
C GLU A 223 6.03 -28.75 -2.69
N ALA A 224 5.76 -30.05 -2.89
CA ALA A 224 6.74 -30.98 -3.42
C ALA A 224 7.27 -30.59 -4.80
N LYS A 225 6.41 -30.06 -5.68
CA LYS A 225 6.83 -29.53 -6.99
C LYS A 225 7.76 -28.32 -6.85
N LEU A 226 7.47 -27.41 -5.94
CA LEU A 226 8.31 -26.24 -5.68
C LEU A 226 9.68 -26.66 -5.09
N ARG A 227 9.67 -27.57 -4.11
CA ARG A 227 10.89 -28.11 -3.49
C ARG A 227 11.76 -28.90 -4.47
N ALA A 228 11.16 -29.58 -5.45
CA ALA A 228 11.93 -30.25 -6.50
C ALA A 228 12.76 -29.29 -7.34
N MET A 229 12.30 -28.04 -7.50
CA MET A 229 13.04 -27.01 -8.23
C MET A 229 14.05 -26.27 -7.34
N ARG A 230 13.66 -25.96 -6.07
CA ARG A 230 14.50 -25.25 -5.10
C ARG A 230 14.24 -25.78 -3.67
N PRO A 231 15.00 -26.79 -3.23
CA PRO A 231 14.73 -27.52 -1.98
C PRO A 231 14.72 -26.65 -0.72
N ASP A 232 15.60 -25.65 -0.67
CA ASP A 232 15.83 -24.82 0.52
C ASP A 232 14.97 -23.55 0.55
N GLU A 233 14.15 -23.31 -0.48
CA GLU A 233 13.31 -22.10 -0.52
C GLU A 233 11.95 -22.32 0.14
N PRO A 234 11.54 -21.44 1.06
CA PRO A 234 10.20 -21.49 1.63
C PRO A 234 9.13 -21.12 0.61
N VAL A 235 7.91 -21.66 0.77
CA VAL A 235 6.78 -21.44 -0.15
C VAL A 235 6.51 -19.94 -0.41
N PRO A 236 6.53 -19.04 0.60
CA PRO A 236 6.32 -17.61 0.35
C PRO A 236 7.32 -16.97 -0.61
N ALA A 237 8.56 -17.45 -0.67
CA ALA A 237 9.57 -16.91 -1.57
C ALA A 237 9.15 -16.99 -3.05
N TRP A 238 8.37 -17.98 -3.43
CA TRP A 238 7.87 -18.14 -4.79
C TRP A 238 6.87 -17.04 -5.18
N ALA A 239 6.01 -16.64 -4.24
CA ALA A 239 5.08 -15.53 -4.48
C ALA A 239 5.83 -14.20 -4.65
N PHE A 240 6.86 -13.95 -3.81
CA PHE A 240 7.70 -12.77 -3.97
C PHE A 240 8.49 -12.78 -5.27
N ARG A 241 9.07 -13.94 -5.67
CA ARG A 241 9.77 -14.08 -6.97
C ARG A 241 8.86 -13.75 -8.14
N PHE A 242 7.61 -14.24 -8.11
CA PHE A 242 6.63 -13.95 -9.15
C PHE A 242 6.43 -12.44 -9.30
N VAL A 243 6.08 -11.74 -8.24
CA VAL A 243 5.80 -10.30 -8.31
C VAL A 243 7.06 -9.47 -8.57
N MET A 244 8.22 -9.91 -8.10
CA MET A 244 9.51 -9.25 -8.39
C MET A 244 9.91 -9.37 -9.87
N GLY A 245 9.43 -10.39 -10.57
CA GLY A 245 9.67 -10.62 -11.99
C GLY A 245 8.84 -9.73 -12.91
N ILE A 246 7.88 -8.96 -12.41
CA ILE A 246 7.05 -8.05 -13.20
C ILE A 246 7.80 -6.71 -13.34
N PRO A 247 8.15 -6.27 -14.56
CA PRO A 247 9.03 -5.09 -14.76
C PRO A 247 8.48 -3.78 -14.17
N ASP A 248 7.14 -3.61 -14.16
CA ASP A 248 6.47 -2.40 -13.69
C ASP A 248 6.38 -2.31 -12.17
N VAL A 249 6.63 -3.41 -11.45
CA VAL A 249 6.60 -3.46 -9.99
C VAL A 249 7.83 -2.77 -9.44
N LYS A 250 7.63 -1.74 -8.64
CA LYS A 250 8.70 -1.02 -7.93
C LYS A 250 8.77 -1.40 -6.45
N MET A 251 7.66 -1.79 -5.85
CA MET A 251 7.58 -2.13 -4.44
C MET A 251 6.61 -3.27 -4.18
N ILE A 252 6.90 -4.06 -3.17
CA ILE A 252 6.02 -5.13 -2.68
C ILE A 252 5.72 -4.84 -1.21
N LEU A 253 4.46 -4.60 -0.90
CA LEU A 253 4.01 -4.38 0.48
C LEU A 253 3.70 -5.73 1.13
N SER A 254 4.31 -5.98 2.26
CA SER A 254 4.03 -7.15 3.08
C SER A 254 3.46 -6.73 4.42
N GLY A 255 2.28 -7.26 4.77
CA GLY A 255 1.76 -7.21 6.12
C GLY A 255 2.44 -8.31 6.94
N MET A 256 3.07 -7.92 8.03
CA MET A 256 3.80 -8.81 8.92
C MET A 256 3.23 -8.67 10.33
N SER A 257 2.98 -9.80 11.00
CA SER A 257 2.40 -9.85 12.35
C SER A 257 3.32 -10.52 13.37
N ASP A 258 4.40 -11.12 12.91
CA ASP A 258 5.45 -11.76 13.70
C ASP A 258 6.78 -11.80 12.91
N PHE A 259 7.85 -12.30 13.56
CA PHE A 259 9.17 -12.51 12.97
C PHE A 259 9.26 -13.80 12.17
#